data_bebf1d3d6ad06d9730d3c907c78c6901
#
_entry.id   bebf1d3d6ad06d9730d3c907c78c6901
#
_cell.length_a   1.000
_cell.length_b   1.000
_cell.length_c   1.000
_cell.angle_alpha   90.00
_cell.angle_beta   90.00
_cell.angle_gamma   90.00
#
_symmetry.space_group_name_H-M   'P 1'
#
loop_
_entity.id
_entity.type
_entity.pdbx_description
1 polymer ?
#
loop_
_entity_poly.entity_id
_entity_poly.type
_entity_poly.pdbx_seq_one_letter_code
_entity_poly.pdbx_strand_id
1 'polypeptide(L)'
;MSPDAGIIRNYIEYLLNVPWYTETRDERDLIKIEKKLNDTHYGMKKAKERVIEYIAVKSITDEVSSPIICLVGPPGVGKTTFAESISKALDRNFVKISLGGMSDSAELVGQAYIGSNPGKIVTSLIKCGSNNPVFLLDEVDKLKKDYKGDPASTLLDILDVSQNKRFVDNYIDEEIDLSKILFILT
;
A
#
# COMPACT_ATOMS: atom_id res chain seq x y z
N MET A 1 12.61 -13.48 -32.59
CA MET A 1 12.73 -12.25 -31.76
C MET A 1 14.01 -12.42 -30.96
N SER A 2 14.83 -11.36 -30.85
CA SER A 2 16.02 -11.45 -29.98
C SER A 2 15.57 -11.48 -28.51
N PRO A 3 16.32 -12.12 -27.60
CA PRO A 3 16.03 -12.13 -26.17
C PRO A 3 15.87 -10.70 -25.60
N ASP A 4 16.68 -9.77 -26.07
CA ASP A 4 16.65 -8.37 -25.64
C ASP A 4 15.33 -7.66 -25.96
N ALA A 5 14.71 -7.98 -27.10
CA ALA A 5 13.42 -7.40 -27.47
C ALA A 5 12.29 -7.81 -26.50
N GLY A 6 12.36 -9.02 -25.93
CA GLY A 6 11.42 -9.49 -24.91
C GLY A 6 11.58 -8.73 -23.60
N ILE A 7 12.81 -8.48 -23.18
CA ILE A 7 13.12 -7.75 -21.94
C ILE A 7 12.63 -6.30 -22.05
N ILE A 8 12.93 -5.62 -23.14
CA ILE A 8 12.49 -4.24 -23.38
C ILE A 8 10.96 -4.15 -23.42
N ARG A 9 10.30 -5.11 -24.07
CA ARG A 9 8.83 -5.16 -24.10
C ARG A 9 8.24 -5.26 -22.69
N ASN A 10 8.74 -6.19 -21.87
CA ASN A 10 8.29 -6.36 -20.49
C ASN A 10 8.47 -5.09 -19.67
N TYR A 11 9.60 -4.41 -19.81
CA TYR A 11 9.86 -3.13 -19.13
C TYR A 11 8.84 -2.07 -19.54
N ILE A 12 8.58 -1.92 -20.84
CA ILE A 12 7.59 -0.98 -21.36
C ILE A 12 6.18 -1.35 -20.86
N GLU A 13 5.83 -2.63 -20.83
CA GLU A 13 4.53 -3.08 -20.30
C GLU A 13 4.36 -2.72 -18.82
N TYR A 14 5.39 -2.88 -17.99
CA TYR A 14 5.35 -2.43 -16.61
C TYR A 14 5.16 -0.92 -16.50
N LEU A 15 5.95 -0.12 -17.22
CA LEU A 15 5.83 1.34 -17.24
C LEU A 15 4.43 1.83 -17.64
N LEU A 16 3.83 1.22 -18.66
CA LEU A 16 2.50 1.59 -19.13
C LEU A 16 1.38 1.18 -18.17
N ASN A 17 1.59 0.12 -17.38
CA ASN A 17 0.58 -0.39 -16.46
C ASN A 17 0.63 0.23 -15.05
N VAL A 18 1.70 0.97 -14.70
CA VAL A 18 1.72 1.73 -13.44
C VAL A 18 0.60 2.77 -13.47
N PRO A 19 -0.27 2.81 -12.44
CA PRO A 19 -1.38 3.78 -12.40
C PRO A 19 -0.89 5.16 -11.97
N TRP A 20 -0.11 5.85 -12.81
CA TRP A 20 0.53 7.13 -12.50
C TRP A 20 -0.43 8.18 -11.97
N TYR A 21 -1.60 8.30 -12.60
CA TYR A 21 -2.59 9.35 -12.32
C TYR A 21 -4.01 8.80 -12.14
N THR A 22 -4.16 7.47 -12.13
CA THR A 22 -5.48 6.83 -12.01
C THR A 22 -5.87 6.72 -10.54
N GLU A 23 -6.92 7.42 -10.13
CA GLU A 23 -7.43 7.41 -8.76
C GLU A 23 -8.87 6.88 -8.71
N THR A 24 -9.20 6.19 -7.62
CA THR A 24 -10.59 5.94 -7.24
C THR A 24 -11.15 7.17 -6.54
N ARG A 25 -12.44 7.46 -6.74
CA ARG A 25 -13.11 8.56 -6.04
C ARG A 25 -13.47 8.13 -4.63
N ASP A 26 -12.90 8.81 -3.64
CA ASP A 26 -13.17 8.54 -2.23
C ASP A 26 -14.63 8.86 -1.86
N GLU A 27 -15.27 7.96 -1.11
CA GLU A 27 -16.50 8.31 -0.39
C GLU A 27 -16.14 9.32 0.72
N ARG A 28 -16.88 10.43 0.80
CA ARG A 28 -16.64 11.51 1.76
C ARG A 28 -17.77 11.66 2.76
N ASP A 29 -18.88 10.96 2.58
CA ASP A 29 -20.02 10.98 3.50
C ASP A 29 -19.72 10.14 4.74
N LEU A 30 -19.37 10.81 5.85
CA LEU A 30 -19.00 10.16 7.11
C LEU A 30 -20.10 9.25 7.66
N ILE A 31 -21.37 9.58 7.44
CA ILE A 31 -22.51 8.76 7.91
C ILE A 31 -22.56 7.44 7.14
N LYS A 32 -22.34 7.50 5.82
CA LYS A 32 -22.28 6.28 5.00
C LYS A 32 -21.08 5.41 5.34
N ILE A 33 -19.91 6.03 5.57
CA ILE A 33 -18.69 5.34 5.96
C ILE A 33 -18.87 4.63 7.29
N GLU A 34 -19.38 5.34 8.30
CA GLU A 34 -19.67 4.77 9.62
C GLU A 34 -20.63 3.59 9.52
N LYS A 35 -21.71 3.75 8.76
CA LYS A 35 -22.68 2.68 8.52
C LYS A 35 -22.01 1.47 7.89
N LYS A 36 -21.26 1.63 6.78
CA LYS A 36 -20.53 0.53 6.12
C LYS A 36 -19.59 -0.20 7.08
N LEU A 37 -18.85 0.53 7.93
CA LEU A 37 -17.97 -0.04 8.95
C LEU A 37 -18.74 -0.80 10.04
N ASN A 38 -19.90 -0.31 10.45
CA ASN A 38 -20.73 -0.95 11.47
C ASN A 38 -21.42 -2.21 10.95
N ASP A 39 -21.84 -2.20 9.68
CA ASP A 39 -22.48 -3.34 9.02
C ASP A 39 -21.49 -4.51 8.80
N THR A 40 -20.20 -4.21 8.65
CA THR A 40 -19.16 -5.23 8.36
C THR A 40 -18.46 -5.78 9.60
N HIS A 41 -18.37 -4.99 10.68
CA HIS A 41 -17.67 -5.40 11.90
C HIS A 41 -18.45 -5.03 13.15
N TYR A 42 -18.62 -6.01 14.03
CA TYR A 42 -19.13 -5.77 15.37
C TYR A 42 -18.03 -5.26 16.30
N GLY A 43 -18.34 -4.25 17.12
CA GLY A 43 -17.38 -3.70 18.08
C GLY A 43 -16.31 -2.82 17.44
N MET A 44 -15.07 -2.92 17.92
CA MET A 44 -13.90 -2.16 17.46
C MET A 44 -14.11 -0.63 17.45
N LYS A 45 -14.91 -0.09 18.40
CA LYS A 45 -15.33 1.33 18.42
C LYS A 45 -14.16 2.30 18.26
N LYS A 46 -13.11 2.15 19.07
CA LYS A 46 -11.92 3.03 19.01
C LYS A 46 -11.22 3.03 17.65
N ALA A 47 -11.13 1.85 17.01
CA ALA A 47 -10.52 1.74 15.69
C ALA A 47 -11.40 2.42 14.62
N LYS A 48 -12.71 2.23 14.66
CA LYS A 48 -13.66 2.89 13.77
C LYS A 48 -13.65 4.40 13.92
N GLU A 49 -13.72 4.90 15.17
CA GLU A 49 -13.65 6.33 15.50
C GLU A 49 -12.37 6.94 14.90
N ARG A 50 -11.22 6.27 15.06
CA ARG A 50 -9.94 6.77 14.54
C ARG A 50 -9.92 6.85 13.01
N VAL A 51 -10.52 5.87 12.33
CA VAL A 51 -10.66 5.89 10.86
C VAL A 51 -11.58 7.03 10.43
N ILE A 52 -12.71 7.22 11.09
CA ILE A 52 -13.68 8.29 10.79
C ILE A 52 -13.05 9.66 11.02
N GLU A 53 -12.35 9.87 12.15
CA GLU A 53 -11.60 11.11 12.44
C GLU A 53 -10.62 11.44 11.31
N TYR A 54 -9.84 10.44 10.87
CA TYR A 54 -8.91 10.62 9.76
C TYR A 54 -9.60 11.08 8.48
N ILE A 55 -10.70 10.41 8.11
CA ILE A 55 -11.44 10.73 6.90
C ILE A 55 -12.06 12.13 7.01
N ALA A 56 -12.57 12.50 8.19
CA ALA A 56 -13.10 13.82 8.46
C ALA A 56 -12.04 14.92 8.25
N VAL A 57 -10.84 14.73 8.79
CA VAL A 57 -9.72 15.66 8.59
C VAL A 57 -9.35 15.75 7.13
N LYS A 58 -9.21 14.62 6.43
CA LYS A 58 -8.87 14.57 5.01
C LYS A 58 -9.94 15.23 4.12
N SER A 59 -11.21 15.19 4.52
CA SER A 59 -12.28 15.84 3.76
C SER A 59 -12.24 17.38 3.82
N ILE A 60 -11.57 17.94 4.84
CA ILE A 60 -11.43 19.39 5.07
C ILE A 60 -10.15 19.93 4.45
N THR A 61 -9.07 19.13 4.46
CA THR A 61 -7.75 19.55 4.00
C THR A 61 -7.22 18.52 3.00
N ASP A 62 -7.13 18.90 1.72
CA ASP A 62 -6.56 18.04 0.67
C ASP A 62 -5.04 17.77 0.85
N GLU A 63 -4.38 18.52 1.75
CA GLU A 63 -2.92 18.44 2.00
C GLU A 63 -2.51 17.40 3.04
N VAL A 64 -3.45 16.73 3.70
CA VAL A 64 -3.09 15.73 4.73
C VAL A 64 -2.60 14.46 4.03
N SER A 65 -1.31 14.21 4.19
CA SER A 65 -0.72 12.91 3.85
C SER A 65 -1.47 11.78 4.54
N SER A 66 -1.62 10.66 3.85
CA SER A 66 -2.33 9.50 4.41
C SER A 66 -1.59 9.01 5.67
N PRO A 67 -2.26 8.91 6.83
CA PRO A 67 -1.63 8.39 8.03
C PRO A 67 -1.37 6.90 7.87
N ILE A 68 -0.42 6.43 8.66
CA ILE A 68 -0.18 5.01 8.82
C ILE A 68 -1.07 4.52 9.97
N ILE A 69 -1.91 3.54 9.70
CA ILE A 69 -2.77 2.91 10.72
C ILE A 69 -2.13 1.57 11.12
N CYS A 70 -1.79 1.42 12.40
CA CYS A 70 -1.28 0.15 12.92
C CYS A 70 -2.37 -0.54 13.75
N LEU A 71 -2.76 -1.76 13.33
CA LEU A 71 -3.75 -2.59 14.01
C LEU A 71 -3.05 -3.63 14.88
N VAL A 72 -2.98 -3.38 16.18
CA VAL A 72 -2.34 -4.28 17.15
C VAL A 72 -3.40 -5.14 17.84
N GLY A 73 -3.15 -6.44 17.94
CA GLY A 73 -4.04 -7.38 18.61
C GLY A 73 -3.68 -8.84 18.33
N PRO A 74 -4.27 -9.79 19.07
CA PRO A 74 -4.00 -11.21 18.88
C PRO A 74 -4.42 -11.69 17.48
N PRO A 75 -3.89 -12.85 17.04
CA PRO A 75 -4.32 -13.45 15.79
C PRO A 75 -5.81 -13.81 15.83
N GLY A 76 -6.49 -13.76 14.68
CA GLY A 76 -7.89 -14.18 14.56
C GLY A 76 -8.96 -13.15 14.97
N VAL A 77 -8.57 -11.95 15.43
CA VAL A 77 -9.54 -10.90 15.82
C VAL A 77 -10.12 -10.10 14.65
N GLY A 78 -9.76 -10.42 13.42
CA GLY A 78 -10.31 -9.78 12.23
C GLY A 78 -9.56 -8.54 11.75
N LYS A 79 -8.26 -8.36 12.05
CA LYS A 79 -7.46 -7.21 11.58
C LYS A 79 -7.48 -7.07 10.04
N THR A 80 -7.24 -8.16 9.32
CA THR A 80 -7.25 -8.18 7.84
C THR A 80 -8.61 -7.82 7.28
N THR A 81 -9.68 -8.41 7.81
CA THR A 81 -11.05 -8.13 7.36
C THR A 81 -11.50 -6.71 7.70
N PHE A 82 -10.99 -6.14 8.80
CA PHE A 82 -11.24 -4.74 9.14
C PHE A 82 -10.55 -3.78 8.15
N ALA A 83 -9.29 -4.05 7.75
CA ALA A 83 -8.61 -3.28 6.72
C ALA A 83 -9.34 -3.33 5.37
N GLU A 84 -9.85 -4.50 4.98
CA GLU A 84 -10.69 -4.65 3.78
C GLU A 84 -12.01 -3.86 3.90
N SER A 85 -12.59 -3.82 5.08
CA SER A 85 -13.81 -3.02 5.33
C SER A 85 -13.57 -1.53 5.22
N ILE A 86 -12.40 -1.05 5.66
CA ILE A 86 -11.99 0.35 5.49
C ILE A 86 -11.92 0.67 3.98
N SER A 87 -11.31 -0.18 3.17
CA SER A 87 -11.23 0.05 1.72
C SER A 87 -12.62 0.13 1.08
N LYS A 88 -13.51 -0.79 1.43
CA LYS A 88 -14.91 -0.80 0.96
C LYS A 88 -15.71 0.43 1.43
N ALA A 89 -15.44 0.89 2.65
CA ALA A 89 -16.10 2.08 3.19
C ALA A 89 -15.67 3.35 2.44
N LEU A 90 -14.40 3.43 2.03
CA LEU A 90 -13.82 4.52 1.27
C LEU A 90 -14.04 4.45 -0.24
N ASP A 91 -14.57 3.36 -0.77
CA ASP A 91 -14.64 3.02 -2.20
C ASP A 91 -13.26 2.99 -2.88
N ARG A 92 -12.22 2.56 -2.13
CA ARG A 92 -10.85 2.38 -2.62
C ARG A 92 -10.55 0.93 -2.95
N ASN A 93 -9.64 0.71 -3.88
CA ASN A 93 -9.10 -0.61 -4.14
C ASN A 93 -8.29 -1.11 -2.94
N PHE A 94 -8.32 -2.43 -2.72
CA PHE A 94 -7.62 -3.08 -1.60
C PHE A 94 -6.52 -3.99 -2.10
N VAL A 95 -5.35 -3.89 -1.48
CA VAL A 95 -4.23 -4.79 -1.72
C VAL A 95 -3.66 -5.28 -0.39
N LYS A 96 -3.43 -6.58 -0.30
CA LYS A 96 -2.72 -7.21 0.82
C LYS A 96 -1.32 -7.62 0.37
N ILE A 97 -0.31 -7.17 1.11
CA ILE A 97 1.10 -7.56 0.94
C ILE A 97 1.53 -8.27 2.24
N SER A 98 1.83 -9.57 2.14
CA SER A 98 2.41 -10.30 3.28
C SER A 98 3.91 -10.05 3.33
N LEU A 99 4.39 -9.57 4.46
CA LEU A 99 5.79 -9.30 4.74
C LEU A 99 6.45 -10.42 5.55
N GLY A 100 5.63 -11.37 6.03
CA GLY A 100 6.11 -12.47 6.84
C GLY A 100 7.17 -13.33 6.14
N GLY A 101 8.35 -13.44 6.77
CA GLY A 101 9.46 -14.22 6.23
C GLY A 101 10.32 -13.52 5.19
N MET A 102 9.99 -12.29 4.82
CA MET A 102 10.80 -11.48 3.91
C MET A 102 12.13 -11.10 4.57
N SER A 103 13.23 -11.30 3.87
CA SER A 103 14.59 -10.98 4.33
C SER A 103 15.37 -10.14 3.33
N ASP A 104 14.90 -10.03 2.08
CA ASP A 104 15.54 -9.25 1.02
C ASP A 104 14.74 -7.98 0.75
N SER A 105 15.39 -6.82 0.95
CA SER A 105 14.78 -5.51 0.65
C SER A 105 14.40 -5.36 -0.83
N ALA A 106 15.10 -6.03 -1.73
CA ALA A 106 14.81 -6.03 -3.15
C ALA A 106 13.43 -6.61 -3.49
N GLU A 107 12.84 -7.43 -2.62
CA GLU A 107 11.46 -7.88 -2.81
C GLU A 107 10.45 -6.72 -2.71
N LEU A 108 10.75 -5.67 -1.92
CA LEU A 108 9.90 -4.49 -1.77
C LEU A 108 10.08 -3.49 -2.92
N VAL A 109 11.34 -3.22 -3.27
CA VAL A 109 11.74 -2.11 -4.16
C VAL A 109 12.30 -2.54 -5.52
N GLY A 110 12.22 -3.82 -5.85
CA GLY A 110 12.72 -4.34 -7.12
C GLY A 110 14.26 -4.40 -7.22
N GLN A 111 14.74 -4.79 -8.38
CA GLN A 111 16.18 -4.99 -8.66
C GLN A 111 16.54 -4.42 -10.02
N ALA A 112 17.67 -3.70 -10.09
CA ALA A 112 18.14 -2.96 -11.26
C ALA A 112 19.05 -3.80 -12.18
N TYR A 113 18.61 -4.99 -12.62
CA TYR A 113 19.39 -5.77 -13.61
C TYR A 113 18.50 -6.49 -14.63
N ILE A 114 19.13 -6.89 -15.73
CA ILE A 114 18.47 -7.52 -16.88
C ILE A 114 17.74 -8.81 -16.44
N GLY A 115 16.43 -8.88 -16.74
CA GLY A 115 15.60 -10.04 -16.39
C GLY A 115 15.03 -10.02 -14.97
N SER A 116 15.23 -8.93 -14.20
CA SER A 116 14.58 -8.70 -12.92
C SER A 116 13.12 -8.27 -13.08
N ASN A 117 12.46 -8.01 -11.97
CA ASN A 117 11.06 -7.55 -11.91
C ASN A 117 10.91 -6.37 -10.94
N PRO A 118 9.87 -5.56 -11.08
CA PRO A 118 9.52 -4.55 -10.09
C PRO A 118 9.26 -5.17 -8.71
N GLY A 119 9.45 -4.36 -7.67
CA GLY A 119 9.16 -4.74 -6.30
C GLY A 119 7.67 -5.00 -6.03
N LYS A 120 7.39 -5.57 -4.86
CA LYS A 120 6.02 -5.89 -4.44
C LYS A 120 5.12 -4.64 -4.34
N ILE A 121 5.67 -3.49 -4.02
CA ILE A 121 4.93 -2.22 -3.95
C ILE A 121 4.37 -1.87 -5.34
N VAL A 122 5.24 -1.80 -6.35
CA VAL A 122 4.84 -1.44 -7.72
C VAL A 122 3.96 -2.50 -8.37
N THR A 123 4.32 -3.77 -8.23
CA THR A 123 3.49 -4.87 -8.78
C THR A 123 2.10 -4.91 -8.16
N SER A 124 1.98 -4.50 -6.89
CA SER A 124 0.68 -4.38 -6.21
C SER A 124 -0.12 -3.19 -6.69
N LEU A 125 0.51 -2.04 -6.96
CA LEU A 125 -0.13 -0.88 -7.58
C LEU A 125 -0.68 -1.21 -8.97
N ILE A 126 0.12 -1.89 -9.80
CA ILE A 126 -0.30 -2.32 -11.14
C ILE A 126 -1.51 -3.25 -11.06
N LYS A 127 -1.49 -4.24 -10.16
CA LYS A 127 -2.61 -5.18 -9.98
C LYS A 127 -3.89 -4.49 -9.52
N CYS A 128 -3.78 -3.48 -8.68
CA CYS A 128 -4.95 -2.78 -8.17
C CYS A 128 -5.48 -1.70 -9.13
N GLY A 129 -4.67 -1.20 -10.05
CA GLY A 129 -5.05 -0.24 -11.09
C GLY A 129 -5.39 1.17 -10.59
N SER A 130 -4.97 1.53 -9.36
CA SER A 130 -5.14 2.89 -8.82
C SER A 130 -3.94 3.29 -7.98
N ASN A 131 -3.66 4.60 -7.88
CA ASN A 131 -2.54 5.13 -7.09
C ASN A 131 -2.93 5.56 -5.67
N ASN A 132 -4.22 5.43 -5.31
CA ASN A 132 -4.75 5.75 -3.98
C ASN A 132 -5.42 4.55 -3.26
N PRO A 133 -4.87 3.33 -3.36
CA PRO A 133 -5.47 2.16 -2.73
C PRO A 133 -5.31 2.17 -1.21
N VAL A 134 -5.95 1.19 -0.56
CA VAL A 134 -5.62 0.78 0.80
C VAL A 134 -4.65 -0.40 0.73
N PHE A 135 -3.43 -0.22 1.23
CA PHE A 135 -2.42 -1.28 1.35
C PHE A 135 -2.40 -1.84 2.76
N LEU A 136 -2.71 -3.12 2.88
CA LEU A 136 -2.49 -3.87 4.11
C LEU A 136 -1.11 -4.54 4.06
N LEU A 137 -0.21 -4.08 4.91
CA LEU A 137 1.10 -4.68 5.14
C LEU A 137 0.97 -5.64 6.33
N ASP A 138 0.84 -6.93 6.03
CA ASP A 138 0.55 -7.97 7.02
C ASP A 138 1.84 -8.62 7.53
N GLU A 139 1.88 -8.96 8.82
CA GLU A 139 3.00 -9.62 9.47
C GLU A 139 4.31 -8.80 9.48
N VAL A 140 4.20 -7.48 9.73
CA VAL A 140 5.37 -6.58 9.80
C VAL A 140 6.36 -7.01 10.90
N ASP A 141 5.86 -7.57 12.00
CA ASP A 141 6.65 -8.10 13.12
C ASP A 141 7.52 -9.30 12.75
N LYS A 142 7.25 -9.95 11.60
CA LYS A 142 8.00 -11.10 11.10
C LYS A 142 9.05 -10.77 10.03
N LEU A 143 9.30 -9.49 9.77
CA LEU A 143 10.42 -9.07 8.94
C LEU A 143 11.75 -9.49 9.58
N LYS A 144 12.65 -9.99 8.75
CA LYS A 144 13.96 -10.45 9.23
C LYS A 144 15.07 -9.64 8.54
N LYS A 145 16.02 -9.19 9.34
CA LYS A 145 17.26 -8.63 8.84
C LYS A 145 18.22 -9.77 8.48
N ASP A 146 18.76 -9.73 7.26
CA ASP A 146 19.72 -10.70 6.78
C ASP A 146 20.87 -9.97 6.09
N TYR A 147 21.91 -10.72 5.69
CA TYR A 147 23.05 -10.21 4.91
C TYR A 147 22.64 -9.63 3.54
N LYS A 148 21.46 -9.96 3.03
CA LYS A 148 20.89 -9.44 1.78
C LYS A 148 20.22 -8.09 1.92
N GLY A 149 20.05 -7.59 3.13
CA GLY A 149 19.44 -6.28 3.34
C GLY A 149 18.68 -6.15 4.65
N ASP A 150 18.07 -5.00 4.81
CA ASP A 150 17.20 -4.67 5.94
C ASP A 150 15.83 -4.21 5.40
N PRO A 151 14.90 -5.14 5.15
CA PRO A 151 13.58 -4.79 4.62
C PRO A 151 12.78 -3.89 5.57
N ALA A 152 13.08 -3.90 6.88
CA ALA A 152 12.42 -3.00 7.82
C ALA A 152 12.85 -1.55 7.62
N SER A 153 14.13 -1.29 7.34
CA SER A 153 14.62 0.04 6.98
C SER A 153 14.01 0.53 5.67
N THR A 154 13.99 -0.32 4.65
CA THR A 154 13.35 -0.02 3.36
C THR A 154 11.86 0.29 3.52
N LEU A 155 11.18 -0.45 4.40
CA LEU A 155 9.77 -0.19 4.69
C LEU A 155 9.56 1.17 5.37
N LEU A 156 10.46 1.58 6.26
CA LEU A 156 10.41 2.91 6.88
C LEU A 156 10.49 4.02 5.83
N ASP A 157 11.39 3.90 4.85
CA ASP A 157 11.51 4.87 3.75
C ASP A 157 10.22 4.94 2.91
N ILE A 158 9.58 3.80 2.64
CA ILE A 158 8.30 3.72 1.92
C ILE A 158 7.17 4.40 2.71
N LEU A 159 7.18 4.27 4.03
CA LEU A 159 6.16 4.81 4.92
C LEU A 159 6.41 6.27 5.31
N ASP A 160 7.63 6.77 5.16
CA ASP A 160 7.97 8.15 5.52
C ASP A 160 7.25 9.14 4.59
N VAL A 161 6.36 9.92 5.17
CA VAL A 161 5.56 10.93 4.49
C VAL A 161 6.40 11.98 3.75
N SER A 162 7.61 12.25 4.22
CA SER A 162 8.53 13.21 3.59
C SER A 162 9.19 12.65 2.32
N GLN A 163 9.30 11.34 2.22
CA GLN A 163 10.03 10.64 1.16
C GLN A 163 9.11 9.89 0.19
N ASN A 164 7.97 9.39 0.65
CA ASN A 164 7.09 8.51 -0.13
C ASN A 164 6.47 9.16 -1.38
N LYS A 165 6.51 10.48 -1.51
CA LYS A 165 6.13 11.20 -2.75
C LYS A 165 7.10 10.97 -3.91
N ARG A 166 8.32 10.56 -3.59
CA ARG A 166 9.40 10.33 -4.55
C ARG A 166 9.98 8.93 -4.40
N PHE A 167 9.09 7.97 -4.18
CA PHE A 167 9.51 6.57 -4.10
C PHE A 167 10.04 6.11 -5.46
N VAL A 168 11.21 5.48 -5.47
CA VAL A 168 11.81 4.90 -6.67
C VAL A 168 11.91 3.39 -6.49
N ASP A 169 11.28 2.65 -7.41
CA ASP A 169 11.50 1.22 -7.56
C ASP A 169 12.74 1.00 -8.43
N ASN A 170 13.66 0.15 -7.99
CA ASN A 170 14.94 -0.05 -8.67
C ASN A 170 14.82 -0.65 -10.10
N TYR A 171 13.70 -1.30 -10.42
CA TYR A 171 13.44 -1.81 -11.75
C TYR A 171 12.81 -0.75 -12.65
N ILE A 172 11.85 0.00 -12.14
CA ILE A 172 11.13 1.04 -12.89
C ILE A 172 12.02 2.27 -13.11
N ASP A 173 12.86 2.61 -12.12
CA ASP A 173 13.81 3.75 -12.13
C ASP A 173 13.15 5.11 -12.39
N GLU A 174 11.88 5.26 -11.96
CA GLU A 174 11.11 6.50 -12.05
C GLU A 174 10.43 6.80 -10.71
N GLU A 175 10.22 8.09 -10.39
CA GLU A 175 9.56 8.52 -9.17
C GLU A 175 8.05 8.19 -9.18
N ILE A 176 7.59 7.45 -8.17
CA ILE A 176 6.18 7.07 -7.99
C ILE A 176 5.66 7.72 -6.71
N ASP A 177 4.56 8.46 -6.79
CA ASP A 177 3.93 9.09 -5.64
C ASP A 177 3.08 8.08 -4.84
N LEU A 178 3.58 7.67 -3.68
CA LEU A 178 2.89 6.78 -2.74
C LEU A 178 2.11 7.54 -1.65
N SER A 179 2.14 8.88 -1.63
CA SER A 179 1.52 9.68 -0.55
C SER A 179 0.00 9.56 -0.48
N LYS A 180 -0.63 9.08 -1.54
CA LYS A 180 -2.09 8.88 -1.63
C LYS A 180 -2.54 7.51 -1.12
N ILE A 181 -1.62 6.59 -0.91
CA ILE A 181 -1.89 5.25 -0.39
C ILE A 181 -2.23 5.34 1.10
N LEU A 182 -3.30 4.68 1.51
CA LEU A 182 -3.58 4.47 2.92
C LEU A 182 -2.91 3.18 3.39
N PHE A 183 -1.81 3.31 4.13
CA PHE A 183 -1.11 2.16 4.68
C PHE A 183 -1.74 1.69 5.99
N ILE A 184 -2.04 0.39 6.07
CA ILE A 184 -2.50 -0.29 7.27
C ILE A 184 -1.51 -1.42 7.58
N LEU A 185 -0.97 -1.45 8.79
CA LEU A 185 -0.01 -2.43 9.27
C LEU A 185 -0.67 -3.40 10.26
N THR A 186 -0.27 -4.69 10.22
CA THR A 186 -0.70 -5.69 11.21
C THR A 186 0.46 -6.58 11.65
#